data_4cfb70c1e3d410bf4ab1eb8f9175f504
#
_entry.id   4cfb70c1e3d410bf4ab1eb8f9175f504
#
_cell.length_a   1.000
_cell.length_b   1.000
_cell.length_c   1.000
_cell.angle_alpha   90.00
_cell.angle_beta   90.00
_cell.angle_gamma   90.00
#
_symmetry.space_group_name_H-M   'P 1'
#
loop_
_entity.id
_entity.type
_entity.pdbx_description
1 polymer ?
#
loop_
_entity_poly.entity_id
_entity_poly.type
_entity_poly.pdbx_seq_one_letter_code
_entity_poly.pdbx_strand_id
1 'polypeptide(L)'
;LPMAVKDFAFDTGKIFQLPVGAEAFGNNGSITSHSSREHYEKAQSLMRDVLKMAHERGIRMAMGFEFGVIPPEYFSLNVAGDCFYWAGESNMIPNPKSQIAAEIHYAAIDDILNTYPDIDYIWMWLNEHSFMGVDVQKALKDKPFARAYQENQALFKEAADSSARFVGVWALEYMKLTYKHLKSKGSRAKLILGGWGGGHQLPSLLKGLDRALPQDIIFSCLNPDLGKSPQPDFLEEIARNRSVWAVPWLEGDHQLWHFQPRVNMMREQVKLAAEQNLDGVIAIHWRTEEPRFNFRTFARFASDKGADESVDQLY
;
A
#
# COMPACT_ATOMS: atom_id res chain seq x y z
N LEU A 1 -9.47 11.76 9.49
CA LEU A 1 -10.33 12.87 9.08
C LEU A 1 -11.20 12.43 7.92
N PRO A 2 -12.51 12.72 7.94
CA PRO A 2 -13.37 12.35 6.83
C PRO A 2 -12.99 13.19 5.61
N MET A 3 -12.56 12.52 4.56
CA MET A 3 -12.40 13.14 3.25
C MET A 3 -13.76 13.66 2.75
N ALA A 4 -13.77 14.68 1.92
CA ALA A 4 -15.02 15.17 1.34
C ALA A 4 -15.69 14.07 0.49
N VAL A 5 -17.03 14.00 0.51
CA VAL A 5 -17.77 12.98 -0.27
C VAL A 5 -17.36 12.96 -1.73
N LYS A 6 -17.10 14.14 -2.31
CA LYS A 6 -16.61 14.28 -3.69
C LYS A 6 -15.27 13.60 -3.97
N ASP A 7 -14.43 13.41 -2.95
CA ASP A 7 -13.08 12.84 -3.11
C ASP A 7 -13.14 11.30 -3.22
N PHE A 8 -14.26 10.68 -2.86
CA PHE A 8 -14.52 9.27 -3.04
C PHE A 8 -15.33 8.94 -4.30
N ALA A 9 -15.88 9.94 -4.93
CA ALA A 9 -16.58 9.75 -6.18
C ALA A 9 -15.53 9.48 -7.28
N PHE A 10 -15.50 8.28 -7.81
CA PHE A 10 -14.78 8.00 -9.06
C PHE A 10 -15.55 8.71 -10.17
N ASP A 11 -15.20 9.96 -10.40
CA ASP A 11 -15.99 10.89 -11.21
C ASP A 11 -15.76 10.70 -12.70
N THR A 12 -15.96 9.46 -13.17
CA THR A 12 -15.82 9.10 -14.57
C THR A 12 -16.75 9.92 -15.44
N GLY A 13 -17.93 10.29 -14.92
CA GLY A 13 -18.87 11.18 -15.62
C GLY A 13 -18.29 12.56 -15.90
N LYS A 14 -17.48 13.12 -14.98
CA LYS A 14 -16.77 14.39 -15.22
C LYS A 14 -15.56 14.21 -16.14
N ILE A 15 -14.79 13.12 -15.98
CA ILE A 15 -13.61 12.86 -16.80
C ILE A 15 -14.00 12.71 -18.27
N PHE A 16 -15.06 11.95 -18.54
CA PHE A 16 -15.51 11.69 -19.92
C PHE A 16 -16.63 12.60 -20.39
N GLN A 17 -17.13 13.50 -19.54
CA GLN A 17 -18.27 14.38 -19.83
C GLN A 17 -19.46 13.63 -20.44
N LEU A 18 -19.76 12.46 -19.89
CA LEU A 18 -20.82 11.61 -20.41
C LEU A 18 -22.20 12.17 -20.04
N PRO A 19 -23.20 12.08 -20.92
CA PRO A 19 -24.53 12.63 -20.68
C PRO A 19 -25.36 11.86 -19.66
N VAL A 20 -24.84 10.76 -19.11
CA VAL A 20 -25.51 9.87 -18.17
C VAL A 20 -25.43 10.35 -16.69
N GLY A 21 -24.67 11.42 -16.45
CA GLY A 21 -24.48 11.96 -15.10
C GLY A 21 -23.42 11.24 -14.28
N ALA A 22 -22.95 11.89 -13.22
CA ALA A 22 -21.90 11.37 -12.34
C ALA A 22 -22.36 10.13 -11.55
N GLU A 23 -23.65 10.04 -11.22
CA GLU A 23 -24.25 8.93 -10.49
C GLU A 23 -24.16 7.59 -11.20
N ALA A 24 -24.03 7.57 -12.52
CA ALA A 24 -23.86 6.35 -13.30
C ALA A 24 -22.51 5.67 -13.05
N PHE A 25 -21.51 6.43 -12.59
CA PHE A 25 -20.13 5.99 -12.39
C PHE A 25 -19.61 6.23 -10.97
N GLY A 26 -20.41 6.88 -10.13
CA GLY A 26 -20.04 7.16 -8.76
C GLY A 26 -20.25 5.96 -7.85
N ASN A 27 -19.54 5.96 -6.72
CA ASN A 27 -19.77 5.01 -5.64
C ASN A 27 -21.17 5.27 -5.02
N ASN A 28 -21.97 4.22 -4.86
CA ASN A 28 -23.31 4.34 -4.27
C ASN A 28 -23.31 5.00 -2.90
N GLY A 29 -22.32 4.74 -2.07
CA GLY A 29 -22.16 5.38 -0.76
C GLY A 29 -21.97 6.89 -0.88
N SER A 30 -21.15 7.34 -1.83
CA SER A 30 -20.91 8.76 -2.10
C SER A 30 -22.15 9.45 -2.64
N ILE A 31 -22.88 8.81 -3.56
CA ILE A 31 -24.09 9.35 -4.19
C ILE A 31 -25.22 9.51 -3.17
N THR A 32 -25.37 8.55 -2.27
CA THR A 32 -26.47 8.50 -1.30
C THR A 32 -26.17 9.18 0.03
N SER A 33 -24.94 9.65 0.23
CA SER A 33 -24.55 10.32 1.48
C SER A 33 -24.76 11.84 1.38
N HIS A 34 -25.34 12.42 2.41
CA HIS A 34 -25.61 13.86 2.49
C HIS A 34 -24.44 14.66 3.09
N SER A 35 -23.45 13.98 3.64
CA SER A 35 -22.25 14.61 4.22
C SER A 35 -21.05 13.64 4.17
N SER A 36 -19.84 14.19 4.27
CA SER A 36 -18.61 13.39 4.40
C SER A 36 -18.65 12.49 5.63
N ARG A 37 -19.23 12.96 6.73
CA ARG A 37 -19.39 12.17 7.95
C ARG A 37 -20.27 10.95 7.73
N GLU A 38 -21.46 11.14 7.13
CA GLU A 38 -22.38 10.05 6.82
C GLU A 38 -21.73 9.02 5.88
N HIS A 39 -20.99 9.50 4.87
CA HIS A 39 -20.25 8.62 3.97
C HIS A 39 -19.22 7.77 4.73
N TYR A 40 -18.45 8.40 5.61
CA TYR A 40 -17.47 7.74 6.45
C TYR A 40 -18.09 6.69 7.38
N GLU A 41 -19.19 7.03 8.05
CA GLU A 41 -19.92 6.10 8.92
C GLU A 41 -20.47 4.89 8.15
N LYS A 42 -21.01 5.09 6.94
CA LYS A 42 -21.45 4.01 6.05
C LYS A 42 -20.27 3.12 5.62
N ALA A 43 -19.13 3.72 5.24
CA ALA A 43 -17.95 2.97 4.86
C ALA A 43 -17.39 2.14 6.02
N GLN A 44 -17.37 2.69 7.24
CA GLN A 44 -16.97 1.94 8.43
C GLN A 44 -17.90 0.78 8.72
N SER A 45 -19.22 0.98 8.61
CA SER A 45 -20.22 -0.08 8.83
C SER A 45 -20.02 -1.21 7.81
N LEU A 46 -19.92 -0.86 6.53
CA LEU A 46 -19.66 -1.83 5.46
C LEU A 46 -18.39 -2.63 5.72
N MET A 47 -17.29 -1.97 6.09
CA MET A 47 -16.03 -2.66 6.37
C MET A 47 -16.11 -3.60 7.57
N ARG A 48 -16.87 -3.25 8.62
CA ARG A 48 -17.10 -4.19 9.74
C ARG A 48 -17.86 -5.43 9.28
N ASP A 49 -18.88 -5.27 8.44
CA ASP A 49 -19.65 -6.40 7.89
C ASP A 49 -18.76 -7.27 6.98
N VAL A 50 -17.93 -6.66 6.14
CA VAL A 50 -16.97 -7.37 5.28
C VAL A 50 -15.96 -8.13 6.12
N LEU A 51 -15.40 -7.52 7.17
CA LEU A 51 -14.44 -8.17 8.08
C LEU A 51 -15.07 -9.40 8.75
N LYS A 52 -16.28 -9.26 9.27
CA LYS A 52 -17.03 -10.37 9.87
C LYS A 52 -17.27 -11.49 8.85
N MET A 53 -17.77 -11.17 7.66
CA MET A 53 -18.03 -12.14 6.59
C MET A 53 -16.77 -12.85 6.12
N ALA A 54 -15.63 -12.16 6.08
CA ALA A 54 -14.33 -12.73 5.73
C ALA A 54 -13.90 -13.75 6.79
N HIS A 55 -13.95 -13.39 8.06
CA HIS A 55 -13.58 -14.27 9.17
C HIS A 55 -14.46 -15.51 9.26
N GLU A 56 -15.78 -15.39 9.03
CA GLU A 56 -16.70 -16.53 8.95
C GLU A 56 -16.30 -17.55 7.86
N ARG A 57 -15.53 -17.10 6.87
CA ARG A 57 -15.01 -17.93 5.76
C ARG A 57 -13.53 -18.28 5.90
N GLY A 58 -12.91 -17.98 7.04
CA GLY A 58 -11.50 -18.21 7.29
C GLY A 58 -10.55 -17.29 6.48
N ILE A 59 -11.08 -16.18 5.94
CA ILE A 59 -10.30 -15.18 5.17
C ILE A 59 -9.80 -14.11 6.12
N ARG A 60 -8.50 -13.85 6.08
CA ARG A 60 -7.87 -12.77 6.85
C ARG A 60 -7.96 -11.45 6.10
N MET A 61 -8.05 -10.35 6.86
CA MET A 61 -8.24 -9.02 6.32
C MET A 61 -7.11 -8.07 6.69
N ALA A 62 -6.72 -7.24 5.71
CA ALA A 62 -5.78 -6.15 5.90
C ALA A 62 -6.48 -4.81 5.74
N MET A 63 -6.15 -3.86 6.61
CA MET A 63 -6.43 -2.45 6.38
C MET A 63 -5.15 -1.79 5.88
N GLY A 64 -5.21 -1.24 4.66
CA GLY A 64 -4.06 -0.62 4.01
C GLY A 64 -4.20 0.89 3.90
N PHE A 65 -3.08 1.60 3.96
CA PHE A 65 -3.00 3.03 3.68
C PHE A 65 -1.58 3.41 3.25
N GLU A 66 -1.49 4.49 2.49
CA GLU A 66 -0.20 5.10 2.18
C GLU A 66 0.33 5.85 3.41
N PHE A 67 1.50 5.45 3.89
CA PHE A 67 2.14 6.18 4.99
C PHE A 67 2.96 7.36 4.48
N GLY A 68 3.10 8.36 5.35
CA GLY A 68 3.80 9.59 4.99
C GLY A 68 2.95 10.59 4.22
N VAL A 69 1.62 10.45 4.30
CA VAL A 69 0.67 11.47 3.83
C VAL A 69 0.14 12.23 5.04
N ILE A 70 0.16 13.55 4.96
CA ILE A 70 -0.48 14.42 5.96
C ILE A 70 -1.75 14.99 5.34
N PRO A 71 -2.91 14.85 6.02
CA PRO A 71 -4.12 15.54 5.59
C PRO A 71 -3.91 17.06 5.49
N PRO A 72 -4.44 17.72 4.45
CA PRO A 72 -4.24 19.16 4.23
C PRO A 72 -4.60 20.04 5.43
N GLU A 73 -5.54 19.62 6.25
CA GLU A 73 -5.98 20.33 7.44
C GLU A 73 -4.88 20.46 8.50
N TYR A 74 -3.87 19.58 8.46
CA TYR A 74 -2.71 19.63 9.35
C TYR A 74 -1.54 20.45 8.81
N PHE A 75 -1.62 20.98 7.60
CA PHE A 75 -0.54 21.82 7.06
C PHE A 75 -0.29 23.07 7.88
N SER A 76 -1.31 23.59 8.57
CA SER A 76 -1.17 24.70 9.51
C SER A 76 -0.34 24.35 10.75
N LEU A 77 -0.19 23.06 11.06
CA LEU A 77 0.64 22.56 12.15
C LEU A 77 2.10 22.38 11.74
N ASN A 78 2.44 22.72 10.50
CA ASN A 78 3.78 22.57 9.97
C ASN A 78 4.77 23.51 10.67
N VAL A 79 5.44 22.96 11.65
CA VAL A 79 6.57 23.60 12.32
C VAL A 79 7.85 23.17 11.59
N ALA A 80 8.83 24.06 11.50
CA ALA A 80 10.11 23.75 10.88
C ALA A 80 10.73 22.48 11.54
N GLY A 81 11.00 21.46 10.72
CA GLY A 81 11.49 20.15 11.18
C GLY A 81 10.43 19.06 11.31
N ASP A 82 9.14 19.37 11.29
CA ASP A 82 8.07 18.38 11.35
C ASP A 82 7.76 17.74 9.99
N CYS A 83 8.11 18.44 8.90
CA CYS A 83 7.95 17.95 7.55
C CYS A 83 9.15 18.28 6.68
N PHE A 84 9.37 17.44 5.67
CA PHE A 84 10.32 17.71 4.58
C PHE A 84 9.55 18.21 3.35
N TYR A 85 10.14 19.13 2.62
CA TYR A 85 9.55 19.64 1.38
C TYR A 85 10.01 18.83 0.18
N TRP A 86 9.10 18.57 -0.73
CA TRP A 86 9.41 18.11 -2.07
C TRP A 86 9.76 19.28 -2.99
N ALA A 87 10.78 19.07 -3.81
CA ALA A 87 11.08 20.03 -4.85
C ALA A 87 9.95 19.99 -5.91
N GLY A 88 9.23 21.11 -6.05
CA GLY A 88 8.24 21.30 -7.11
C GLY A 88 6.77 21.09 -6.74
N GLU A 89 6.46 20.57 -5.56
CA GLU A 89 5.08 20.40 -5.11
C GLU A 89 4.86 20.96 -3.69
N SER A 90 3.63 21.37 -3.42
CA SER A 90 3.22 21.83 -2.08
C SER A 90 3.09 20.69 -1.06
N ASN A 91 3.37 19.46 -1.48
CA ASN A 91 3.24 18.29 -0.63
C ASN A 91 4.41 18.18 0.34
N MET A 92 4.08 18.00 1.59
CA MET A 92 5.04 17.84 2.67
C MET A 92 5.12 16.38 3.09
N ILE A 93 6.33 15.86 3.19
CA ILE A 93 6.57 14.52 3.74
C ILE A 93 6.82 14.68 5.24
N PRO A 94 6.03 14.04 6.11
CA PRO A 94 6.23 14.13 7.55
C PRO A 94 7.57 13.50 7.97
N ASN A 95 8.22 14.15 8.93
CA ASN A 95 9.46 13.67 9.52
C ASN A 95 9.16 12.62 10.60
N PRO A 96 9.54 11.36 10.46
CA PRO A 96 9.25 10.31 11.45
C PRO A 96 9.95 10.53 12.81
N LYS A 97 10.88 11.51 12.88
CA LYS A 97 11.53 11.92 14.14
C LYS A 97 10.85 13.12 14.80
N SER A 98 9.86 13.72 14.15
CA SER A 98 9.02 14.75 14.76
C SER A 98 7.98 14.11 15.68
N GLN A 99 7.81 14.70 16.87
CA GLN A 99 6.78 14.24 17.80
C GLN A 99 5.38 14.41 17.22
N ILE A 100 5.10 15.55 16.59
CA ILE A 100 3.77 15.82 15.98
C ILE A 100 3.49 14.83 14.84
N ALA A 101 4.46 14.58 13.95
CA ALA A 101 4.28 13.62 12.88
C ALA A 101 4.05 12.19 13.40
N ALA A 102 4.76 11.81 14.47
CA ALA A 102 4.55 10.52 15.14
C ALA A 102 3.16 10.42 15.78
N GLU A 103 2.68 11.47 16.46
CA GLU A 103 1.37 11.52 17.08
C GLU A 103 0.24 11.42 16.05
N ILE A 104 0.34 12.12 14.91
CA ILE A 104 -0.60 12.00 13.78
C ILE A 104 -0.63 10.57 13.26
N HIS A 105 0.56 9.97 13.07
CA HIS A 105 0.66 8.59 12.59
C HIS A 105 0.07 7.59 13.59
N TYR A 106 0.35 7.75 14.89
CA TYR A 106 -0.24 6.91 15.93
C TYR A 106 -1.75 7.04 16.01
N ALA A 107 -2.28 8.26 15.87
CA ALA A 107 -3.71 8.48 15.86
C ALA A 107 -4.39 7.74 14.69
N ALA A 108 -3.78 7.73 13.51
CA ALA A 108 -4.30 6.97 12.37
C ALA A 108 -4.30 5.44 12.62
N ILE A 109 -3.23 4.90 13.20
CA ILE A 109 -3.17 3.48 13.58
C ILE A 109 -4.19 3.15 14.66
N ASP A 110 -4.28 3.98 15.70
CA ASP A 110 -5.22 3.79 16.80
C ASP A 110 -6.68 3.84 16.33
N ASP A 111 -7.00 4.73 15.39
CA ASP A 111 -8.34 4.80 14.78
C ASP A 111 -8.69 3.51 14.05
N ILE A 112 -7.76 2.95 13.26
CA ILE A 112 -7.95 1.66 12.61
C ILE A 112 -8.17 0.55 13.63
N LEU A 113 -7.32 0.43 14.64
CA LEU A 113 -7.42 -0.62 15.66
C LEU A 113 -8.68 -0.52 16.51
N ASN A 114 -9.13 0.70 16.82
CA ASN A 114 -10.35 0.94 17.59
C ASN A 114 -11.61 0.68 16.73
N THR A 115 -11.56 1.01 15.45
CA THR A 115 -12.68 0.84 14.52
C THR A 115 -12.85 -0.61 14.09
N TYR A 116 -11.72 -1.33 13.92
CA TYR A 116 -11.65 -2.71 13.43
C TYR A 116 -10.75 -3.55 14.35
N PRO A 117 -11.20 -3.86 15.58
CA PRO A 117 -10.35 -4.52 16.60
C PRO A 117 -9.89 -5.92 16.21
N ASP A 118 -10.60 -6.57 15.30
CA ASP A 118 -10.30 -7.92 14.82
C ASP A 118 -9.51 -7.93 13.51
N ILE A 119 -8.99 -6.78 13.06
CA ILE A 119 -8.19 -6.72 11.83
C ILE A 119 -6.92 -7.58 11.95
N ASP A 120 -6.60 -8.36 10.93
CA ASP A 120 -5.46 -9.28 10.98
C ASP A 120 -4.15 -8.60 10.61
N TYR A 121 -4.20 -7.60 9.71
CA TYR A 121 -3.02 -6.93 9.20
C TYR A 121 -3.21 -5.42 9.08
N ILE A 122 -2.14 -4.68 9.36
CA ILE A 122 -1.98 -3.28 8.96
C ILE A 122 -1.01 -3.26 7.79
N TRP A 123 -1.48 -2.84 6.62
CA TRP A 123 -0.70 -2.79 5.39
C TRP A 123 -0.25 -1.36 5.11
N MET A 124 1.00 -1.09 5.39
CA MET A 124 1.62 0.21 5.11
C MET A 124 2.16 0.23 3.68
N TRP A 125 1.54 1.02 2.85
CA TRP A 125 1.96 1.22 1.46
C TRP A 125 2.90 2.41 1.35
N LEU A 126 4.08 2.19 0.76
CA LEU A 126 5.03 3.26 0.50
C LEU A 126 4.44 4.24 -0.49
N ASN A 127 4.32 5.51 -0.08
CA ASN A 127 3.71 6.56 -0.90
C ASN A 127 4.38 6.66 -2.27
N GLU A 128 3.60 6.74 -3.33
CA GLU A 128 4.08 6.76 -4.72
C GLU A 128 4.99 7.93 -5.00
N HIS A 129 4.74 9.07 -4.38
CA HIS A 129 5.49 10.31 -4.56
C HIS A 129 6.76 10.40 -3.69
N SER A 130 7.01 9.45 -2.79
CA SER A 130 8.14 9.48 -1.85
C SER A 130 9.52 9.61 -2.51
N PHE A 131 9.62 9.32 -3.80
CA PHE A 131 10.88 9.37 -4.56
C PHE A 131 11.04 10.61 -5.43
N MET A 132 10.02 11.46 -5.52
CA MET A 132 10.01 12.59 -6.43
C MET A 132 10.62 13.85 -5.77
N GLY A 133 11.94 14.00 -5.88
CA GLY A 133 12.56 15.30 -5.70
C GLY A 133 12.71 15.80 -4.26
N VAL A 134 12.95 14.91 -3.30
CA VAL A 134 13.33 15.34 -1.93
C VAL A 134 14.64 16.10 -1.98
N ASP A 135 14.65 17.33 -1.47
CA ASP A 135 15.89 18.04 -1.20
C ASP A 135 16.58 17.45 0.04
N VAL A 136 17.39 16.41 -0.22
CA VAL A 136 18.09 15.66 0.82
C VAL A 136 18.98 16.56 1.66
N GLN A 137 19.65 17.54 1.05
CA GLN A 137 20.53 18.46 1.77
C GLN A 137 19.75 19.35 2.74
N LYS A 138 18.57 19.79 2.33
CA LYS A 138 17.68 20.57 3.20
C LYS A 138 17.07 19.72 4.30
N ALA A 139 16.60 18.51 3.95
CA ALA A 139 16.01 17.59 4.91
C ALA A 139 17.00 17.16 6.01
N LEU A 140 18.28 16.97 5.67
CA LEU A 140 19.34 16.63 6.62
C LEU A 140 19.80 17.79 7.53
N LYS A 141 19.19 18.98 7.43
CA LYS A 141 19.35 20.03 8.44
C LYS A 141 18.59 19.73 9.74
N ASP A 142 17.55 18.90 9.67
CA ASP A 142 16.90 18.35 10.87
C ASP A 142 17.85 17.38 11.59
N LYS A 143 18.33 17.75 12.76
CA LYS A 143 19.36 17.00 13.47
C LYS A 143 18.93 15.58 13.89
N PRO A 144 17.71 15.35 14.42
CA PRO A 144 17.25 14.01 14.76
C PRO A 144 17.20 13.07 13.58
N PHE A 145 16.70 13.54 12.41
CA PHE A 145 16.65 12.72 11.21
C PHE A 145 18.03 12.55 10.58
N ALA A 146 18.86 13.59 10.56
CA ALA A 146 20.23 13.50 10.05
C ALA A 146 21.04 12.42 10.80
N ARG A 147 20.87 12.32 12.10
CA ARG A 147 21.47 11.25 12.89
C ARG A 147 20.97 9.87 12.46
N ALA A 148 19.66 9.68 12.36
CA ALA A 148 19.08 8.42 11.88
C ALA A 148 19.56 8.07 10.46
N TYR A 149 19.69 9.06 9.59
CA TYR A 149 20.24 8.90 8.25
C TYR A 149 21.70 8.43 8.29
N GLN A 150 22.57 9.09 9.06
CA GLN A 150 23.97 8.73 9.18
C GLN A 150 24.15 7.31 9.72
N GLU A 151 23.35 6.90 10.71
CA GLU A 151 23.40 5.58 11.32
C GLU A 151 22.91 4.46 10.37
N ASN A 152 21.98 4.74 9.45
CA ASN A 152 21.29 3.70 8.68
C ASN A 152 21.52 3.76 7.16
N GLN A 153 22.09 4.84 6.59
CA GLN A 153 22.22 4.97 5.13
C GLN A 153 23.02 3.84 4.46
N ALA A 154 23.98 3.25 5.17
CA ALA A 154 24.79 2.15 4.64
C ALA A 154 23.97 0.87 4.39
N LEU A 155 22.81 0.72 5.02
CA LEU A 155 21.88 -0.37 4.76
C LEU A 155 21.32 -0.33 3.33
N PHE A 156 21.26 0.86 2.74
CA PHE A 156 20.66 1.15 1.44
C PHE A 156 21.74 1.42 0.36
N LYS A 157 22.81 0.65 0.40
CA LYS A 157 23.91 0.78 -0.60
C LYS A 157 23.50 0.44 -2.02
N GLU A 158 22.44 -0.38 -2.16
CA GLU A 158 21.82 -0.75 -3.44
C GLU A 158 20.85 0.31 -3.98
N ALA A 159 20.52 1.35 -3.20
CA ALA A 159 19.65 2.43 -3.65
C ALA A 159 20.28 3.19 -4.82
N ALA A 160 19.44 3.53 -5.80
CA ALA A 160 19.89 4.10 -7.08
C ALA A 160 20.64 5.43 -6.91
N ASP A 161 20.21 6.24 -5.93
CA ASP A 161 20.79 7.56 -5.68
C ASP A 161 20.61 7.99 -4.20
N SER A 162 20.99 9.21 -3.89
CA SER A 162 20.87 9.77 -2.54
C SER A 162 19.41 9.98 -2.10
N SER A 163 18.52 10.27 -3.04
CA SER A 163 17.09 10.46 -2.76
C SER A 163 16.44 9.11 -2.38
N ALA A 164 16.68 8.07 -3.17
CA ALA A 164 16.21 6.72 -2.85
C ALA A 164 16.78 6.24 -1.50
N ARG A 165 18.04 6.51 -1.21
CA ARG A 165 18.66 6.20 0.08
C ARG A 165 18.01 6.93 1.24
N PHE A 166 17.70 8.21 1.04
CA PHE A 166 16.96 9.01 2.02
C PHE A 166 15.58 8.40 2.31
N VAL A 167 14.84 8.05 1.26
CA VAL A 167 13.52 7.41 1.38
C VAL A 167 13.62 6.06 2.08
N GLY A 168 14.68 5.28 1.82
CA GLY A 168 14.93 4.02 2.52
C GLY A 168 15.04 4.21 4.03
N VAL A 169 15.82 5.19 4.48
CA VAL A 169 15.95 5.51 5.91
C VAL A 169 14.63 6.06 6.47
N TRP A 170 13.95 6.91 5.72
CA TRP A 170 12.65 7.45 6.12
C TRP A 170 11.59 6.33 6.31
N ALA A 171 11.49 5.42 5.35
CA ALA A 171 10.59 4.27 5.44
C ALA A 171 10.96 3.35 6.60
N LEU A 172 12.25 3.09 6.82
CA LEU A 172 12.75 2.31 7.95
C LEU A 172 12.28 2.89 9.29
N GLU A 173 12.40 4.21 9.46
CA GLU A 173 12.02 4.86 10.69
C GLU A 173 10.50 4.84 10.92
N TYR A 174 9.69 5.00 9.86
CA TYR A 174 8.23 4.83 9.95
C TYR A 174 7.84 3.40 10.29
N MET A 175 8.45 2.41 9.66
CA MET A 175 8.17 1.00 9.95
C MET A 175 8.54 0.64 11.40
N LYS A 176 9.68 1.11 11.90
CA LYS A 176 10.07 0.93 13.31
C LYS A 176 9.08 1.59 14.28
N LEU A 177 8.65 2.79 13.95
CA LEU A 177 7.69 3.57 14.74
C LEU A 177 6.35 2.83 14.84
N THR A 178 5.81 2.39 13.71
CA THR A 178 4.55 1.64 13.64
C THR A 178 4.65 0.30 14.37
N TYR A 179 5.70 -0.47 14.11
CA TYR A 179 5.92 -1.76 14.75
C TYR A 179 5.96 -1.63 16.27
N LYS A 180 6.73 -0.65 16.78
CA LYS A 180 6.81 -0.36 18.22
C LYS A 180 5.44 0.03 18.79
N HIS A 181 4.68 0.84 18.06
CA HIS A 181 3.35 1.28 18.49
C HIS A 181 2.37 0.10 18.57
N LEU A 182 2.30 -0.74 17.56
CA LEU A 182 1.47 -1.96 17.56
C LEU A 182 1.81 -2.89 18.73
N LYS A 183 3.09 -3.12 18.98
CA LYS A 183 3.55 -3.93 20.13
C LYS A 183 3.17 -3.30 21.46
N SER A 184 3.27 -1.98 21.62
CA SER A 184 2.90 -1.27 22.84
C SER A 184 1.39 -1.34 23.14
N LYS A 185 0.57 -1.44 22.11
CA LYS A 185 -0.88 -1.63 22.23
C LYS A 185 -1.30 -3.10 22.45
N GLY A 186 -0.37 -4.03 22.42
CA GLY A 186 -0.69 -5.46 22.48
C GLY A 186 -1.52 -5.95 21.27
N SER A 187 -1.45 -5.24 20.15
CA SER A 187 -2.19 -5.60 18.94
C SER A 187 -1.75 -6.95 18.40
N ARG A 188 -2.72 -7.76 17.93
CA ARG A 188 -2.47 -9.02 17.24
C ARG A 188 -2.23 -8.81 15.73
N ALA A 189 -2.60 -7.64 15.21
CA ALA A 189 -2.41 -7.33 13.80
C ALA A 189 -0.93 -7.39 13.42
N LYS A 190 -0.63 -8.08 12.33
CA LYS A 190 0.72 -8.12 11.76
C LYS A 190 0.94 -6.92 10.85
N LEU A 191 2.17 -6.45 10.80
CA LEU A 191 2.54 -5.34 9.94
C LEU A 191 3.00 -5.85 8.58
N ILE A 192 2.50 -5.23 7.51
CA ILE A 192 2.91 -5.47 6.14
C ILE A 192 3.49 -4.18 5.58
N LEU A 193 4.63 -4.27 4.93
CA LEU A 193 5.17 -3.22 4.08
C LEU A 193 4.85 -3.53 2.62
N GLY A 194 4.24 -2.58 1.92
CA GLY A 194 3.96 -2.67 0.49
C GLY A 194 4.43 -1.45 -0.29
N GLY A 195 4.41 -1.55 -1.60
CA GLY A 195 4.71 -0.45 -2.51
C GLY A 195 4.99 -0.94 -3.94
N TRP A 196 5.34 0.00 -4.80
CA TRP A 196 5.58 -0.24 -6.21
C TRP A 196 6.80 -1.11 -6.47
N GLY A 197 6.66 -2.08 -7.38
CA GLY A 197 7.71 -3.00 -7.78
C GLY A 197 8.62 -2.50 -8.91
N GLY A 198 8.39 -1.29 -9.42
CA GLY A 198 9.12 -0.71 -10.54
C GLY A 198 9.98 0.51 -10.19
N GLY A 199 10.90 0.86 -11.08
CA GLY A 199 11.72 2.04 -10.96
C GLY A 199 12.62 2.08 -9.72
N HIS A 200 12.72 3.24 -9.10
CA HIS A 200 13.57 3.47 -7.92
C HIS A 200 12.86 3.19 -6.58
N GLN A 201 11.68 2.59 -6.60
CA GLN A 201 10.87 2.36 -5.42
C GLN A 201 11.32 1.14 -4.60
N LEU A 202 10.37 0.32 -4.11
CA LEU A 202 10.66 -0.80 -3.21
C LEU A 202 11.84 -1.68 -3.64
N PRO A 203 12.03 -2.04 -4.94
CA PRO A 203 13.13 -2.91 -5.33
C PRO A 203 14.50 -2.43 -4.86
N SER A 204 14.74 -1.13 -4.87
CA SER A 204 16.00 -0.55 -4.42
C SER A 204 16.14 -0.47 -2.89
N LEU A 205 15.05 -0.65 -2.15
CA LEU A 205 14.99 -0.44 -0.70
C LEU A 205 14.83 -1.74 0.10
N LEU A 206 14.16 -2.76 -0.47
CA LEU A 206 13.75 -3.95 0.29
C LEU A 206 14.90 -4.69 0.94
N LYS A 207 16.04 -4.84 0.27
CA LYS A 207 17.23 -5.49 0.87
C LYS A 207 17.76 -4.74 2.09
N GLY A 208 17.74 -3.40 2.04
CA GLY A 208 18.13 -2.56 3.17
C GLY A 208 17.15 -2.68 4.34
N LEU A 209 15.86 -2.67 4.05
CA LEU A 209 14.79 -2.83 5.02
C LEU A 209 14.81 -4.23 5.65
N ASP A 210 15.07 -5.28 4.86
CA ASP A 210 15.19 -6.66 5.34
C ASP A 210 16.28 -6.82 6.40
N ARG A 211 17.44 -6.18 6.19
CA ARG A 211 18.56 -6.22 7.15
C ARG A 211 18.25 -5.56 8.50
N ALA A 212 17.28 -4.65 8.54
CA ALA A 212 17.07 -3.76 9.69
C ALA A 212 15.73 -3.91 10.40
N LEU A 213 14.72 -4.47 9.74
CA LEU A 213 13.38 -4.63 10.29
C LEU A 213 13.19 -6.02 10.93
N PRO A 214 12.34 -6.12 11.99
CA PRO A 214 11.95 -7.41 12.55
C PRO A 214 11.44 -8.38 11.49
N GLN A 215 11.78 -9.67 11.62
CA GLN A 215 11.45 -10.69 10.62
C GLN A 215 9.95 -11.04 10.55
N ASP A 216 9.18 -10.71 11.58
CA ASP A 216 7.73 -10.89 11.61
C ASP A 216 6.95 -9.82 10.83
N ILE A 217 7.63 -8.79 10.29
CA ILE A 217 7.05 -7.85 9.33
C ILE A 217 7.04 -8.52 7.95
N ILE A 218 5.86 -8.59 7.35
CA ILE A 218 5.66 -9.15 6.01
C ILE A 218 6.06 -8.11 4.97
N PHE A 219 6.71 -8.53 3.89
CA PHE A 219 6.95 -7.67 2.75
C PHE A 219 6.02 -8.05 1.60
N SER A 220 5.50 -7.04 0.90
CA SER A 220 4.73 -7.20 -0.32
C SER A 220 5.26 -6.24 -1.37
N CYS A 221 5.39 -6.69 -2.60
CA CYS A 221 5.95 -5.89 -3.68
C CYS A 221 5.05 -5.99 -4.90
N LEU A 222 4.56 -4.83 -5.38
CA LEU A 222 3.74 -4.76 -6.57
C LEU A 222 4.56 -5.16 -7.81
N ASN A 223 4.04 -6.05 -8.61
CA ASN A 223 4.71 -6.49 -9.84
C ASN A 223 4.92 -5.28 -10.78
N PRO A 224 6.09 -5.14 -11.40
CA PRO A 224 6.42 -3.99 -12.24
C PRO A 224 5.63 -3.95 -13.55
N ASP A 225 5.80 -2.87 -14.31
CA ASP A 225 5.18 -2.63 -15.62
C ASP A 225 3.64 -2.78 -15.60
N LEU A 226 3.00 -2.24 -14.55
CA LEU A 226 1.54 -2.35 -14.36
C LEU A 226 1.07 -3.81 -14.35
N GLY A 227 1.87 -4.65 -13.73
CA GLY A 227 1.63 -6.07 -13.59
C GLY A 227 1.88 -6.90 -14.86
N LYS A 228 2.46 -6.32 -15.91
CA LYS A 228 2.85 -7.08 -17.11
C LYS A 228 4.08 -7.94 -16.87
N SER A 229 5.01 -7.43 -16.07
CA SER A 229 6.19 -8.18 -15.64
C SER A 229 5.90 -8.92 -14.33
N PRO A 230 6.53 -10.08 -14.12
CA PRO A 230 6.45 -10.80 -12.85
C PRO A 230 7.16 -10.03 -11.73
N GLN A 231 7.00 -10.49 -10.50
CA GLN A 231 7.73 -9.97 -9.35
C GLN A 231 9.26 -10.10 -9.55
N PRO A 232 10.06 -9.19 -8.97
CA PRO A 232 11.51 -9.22 -9.09
C PRO A 232 12.13 -10.49 -8.45
N ASP A 233 13.16 -11.05 -9.10
CA ASP A 233 13.84 -12.28 -8.65
C ASP A 233 14.47 -12.17 -7.26
N PHE A 234 14.92 -10.97 -6.85
CA PHE A 234 15.53 -10.79 -5.53
C PHE A 234 14.55 -11.03 -4.36
N LEU A 235 13.24 -11.11 -4.61
CA LEU A 235 12.25 -11.45 -3.57
C LEU A 235 12.47 -12.87 -3.04
N GLU A 236 12.96 -13.80 -3.87
CA GLU A 236 13.34 -15.13 -3.41
C GLU A 236 14.45 -15.09 -2.34
N GLU A 237 15.42 -14.18 -2.47
CA GLU A 237 16.48 -14.00 -1.46
C GLU A 237 15.89 -13.52 -0.12
N ILE A 238 14.96 -12.55 -0.19
CA ILE A 238 14.30 -12.00 1.00
C ILE A 238 13.36 -13.02 1.65
N ALA A 239 12.68 -13.83 0.85
CA ALA A 239 11.75 -14.86 1.32
C ALA A 239 12.42 -15.95 2.18
N ARG A 240 13.75 -16.08 2.13
CA ARG A 240 14.51 -16.96 3.04
C ARG A 240 14.52 -16.47 4.48
N ASN A 241 14.28 -15.17 4.69
CA ASN A 241 14.39 -14.53 5.99
C ASN A 241 13.03 -14.16 6.61
N ARG A 242 12.03 -13.92 5.77
CA ARG A 242 10.70 -13.45 6.20
C ARG A 242 9.60 -13.82 5.23
N SER A 243 8.35 -13.63 5.65
CA SER A 243 7.19 -13.72 4.78
C SER A 243 7.24 -12.64 3.70
N VAL A 244 7.09 -13.07 2.44
CA VAL A 244 7.05 -12.19 1.27
C VAL A 244 5.86 -12.56 0.40
N TRP A 245 5.12 -11.54 -0.04
CA TRP A 245 3.98 -11.70 -0.93
C TRP A 245 4.21 -10.98 -2.25
N ALA A 246 4.00 -11.66 -3.35
CA ALA A 246 3.90 -11.02 -4.65
C ALA A 246 2.55 -10.30 -4.79
N VAL A 247 2.53 -9.20 -5.53
CA VAL A 247 1.30 -8.44 -5.77
C VAL A 247 1.05 -8.32 -7.28
N PRO A 248 0.53 -9.38 -7.93
CA PRO A 248 0.12 -9.31 -9.33
C PRO A 248 -1.08 -8.39 -9.52
N TRP A 249 -1.26 -7.93 -10.75
CA TRP A 249 -2.31 -6.99 -11.10
C TRP A 249 -3.42 -7.70 -11.87
N LEU A 250 -4.62 -7.73 -11.31
CA LEU A 250 -5.80 -8.20 -12.02
C LEU A 250 -6.18 -7.25 -13.16
N GLU A 251 -5.87 -5.97 -13.02
CA GLU A 251 -6.03 -4.95 -14.05
C GLU A 251 -5.04 -3.80 -13.83
N GLY A 252 -4.70 -3.06 -14.89
CA GLY A 252 -3.87 -1.87 -14.81
C GLY A 252 -4.72 -0.61 -14.70
N ASP A 253 -4.36 0.31 -13.83
CA ASP A 253 -5.12 1.49 -13.47
C ASP A 253 -5.36 2.46 -14.65
N HIS A 254 -4.38 2.72 -15.47
CA HIS A 254 -4.53 3.64 -16.62
C HIS A 254 -5.24 3.03 -17.84
N GLN A 255 -5.74 1.80 -17.73
CA GLN A 255 -6.49 1.12 -18.78
C GLN A 255 -7.90 0.70 -18.32
N LEU A 256 -8.43 1.33 -17.27
CA LEU A 256 -9.73 1.00 -16.69
C LEU A 256 -10.92 1.28 -17.63
N TRP A 257 -10.70 1.98 -18.73
CA TRP A 257 -11.74 2.26 -19.73
C TRP A 257 -12.05 1.07 -20.67
N HIS A 258 -11.27 -0.04 -20.60
CA HIS A 258 -11.53 -1.25 -21.38
C HIS A 258 -11.32 -2.54 -20.59
N PHE A 259 -11.77 -3.65 -21.15
CA PHE A 259 -11.56 -4.98 -20.61
C PHE A 259 -10.09 -5.41 -20.72
N GLN A 260 -9.54 -5.99 -19.67
CA GLN A 260 -8.14 -6.42 -19.58
C GLN A 260 -8.06 -7.92 -19.24
N PRO A 261 -8.09 -8.81 -20.24
CA PRO A 261 -7.94 -10.25 -19.98
C PRO A 261 -6.49 -10.57 -19.58
N ARG A 262 -6.28 -11.05 -18.34
CA ARG A 262 -4.96 -11.35 -17.78
C ARG A 262 -4.85 -12.79 -17.26
N VAL A 263 -5.71 -13.69 -17.73
CA VAL A 263 -5.84 -15.06 -17.21
C VAL A 263 -4.53 -15.82 -17.22
N ASN A 264 -3.85 -15.93 -18.37
CA ASN A 264 -2.57 -16.63 -18.48
C ASN A 264 -1.49 -15.96 -17.63
N MET A 265 -1.45 -14.64 -17.65
CA MET A 265 -0.50 -13.87 -16.84
C MET A 265 -0.68 -14.13 -15.34
N MET A 266 -1.93 -14.18 -14.86
CA MET A 266 -2.21 -14.50 -13.45
C MET A 266 -1.72 -15.90 -13.09
N ARG A 267 -1.96 -16.89 -13.95
CA ARG A 267 -1.45 -18.25 -13.74
C ARG A 267 0.06 -18.29 -13.64
N GLU A 268 0.75 -17.70 -14.60
CA GLU A 268 2.21 -17.68 -14.66
C GLU A 268 2.83 -16.95 -13.46
N GLN A 269 2.27 -15.81 -13.09
CA GLN A 269 2.80 -15.03 -11.97
C GLN A 269 2.56 -15.72 -10.62
N VAL A 270 1.42 -16.37 -10.41
CA VAL A 270 1.17 -17.17 -9.20
C VAL A 270 2.11 -18.38 -9.14
N LYS A 271 2.33 -19.06 -10.28
CA LYS A 271 3.26 -20.19 -10.37
C LYS A 271 4.69 -19.74 -10.04
N LEU A 272 5.16 -18.66 -10.64
CA LEU A 272 6.49 -18.12 -10.36
C LEU A 272 6.67 -17.70 -8.90
N ALA A 273 5.66 -17.08 -8.29
CA ALA A 273 5.70 -16.76 -6.86
C ALA A 273 5.91 -18.02 -6.00
N ALA A 274 5.26 -19.13 -6.37
CA ALA A 274 5.45 -20.39 -5.69
C ALA A 274 6.83 -21.01 -5.94
N GLU A 275 7.37 -20.91 -7.14
CA GLU A 275 8.72 -21.37 -7.49
C GLU A 275 9.81 -20.57 -6.75
N GLN A 276 9.59 -19.28 -6.54
CA GLN A 276 10.45 -18.41 -5.73
C GLN A 276 10.26 -18.59 -4.21
N ASN A 277 9.45 -19.56 -3.77
CA ASN A 277 9.14 -19.82 -2.36
C ASN A 277 8.53 -18.60 -1.63
N LEU A 278 7.82 -17.74 -2.34
CA LEU A 278 7.01 -16.71 -1.70
C LEU A 278 5.82 -17.38 -1.02
N ASP A 279 5.50 -16.99 0.20
CA ASP A 279 4.47 -17.63 1.01
C ASP A 279 3.08 -16.98 0.87
N GLY A 280 2.96 -15.98 -0.01
CA GLY A 280 1.68 -15.35 -0.33
C GLY A 280 1.63 -14.64 -1.66
N VAL A 281 0.41 -14.47 -2.14
CA VAL A 281 0.08 -13.58 -3.26
C VAL A 281 -1.15 -12.78 -2.90
N ILE A 282 -1.17 -11.51 -3.25
CA ILE A 282 -2.31 -10.61 -3.08
C ILE A 282 -2.49 -9.80 -4.35
N ALA A 283 -3.65 -9.83 -4.96
CA ALA A 283 -3.84 -9.19 -6.25
C ALA A 283 -4.47 -7.80 -6.12
N ILE A 284 -3.96 -6.84 -6.88
CA ILE A 284 -4.50 -5.48 -6.93
C ILE A 284 -5.55 -5.35 -8.04
N HIS A 285 -6.60 -4.61 -7.75
CA HIS A 285 -7.65 -4.25 -8.70
C HIS A 285 -8.37 -2.97 -8.25
N TRP A 286 -9.09 -2.33 -9.16
CA TRP A 286 -9.89 -1.13 -8.90
C TRP A 286 -11.39 -1.37 -9.11
N ARG A 287 -11.75 -2.25 -10.07
CA ARG A 287 -13.14 -2.60 -10.40
C ARG A 287 -13.45 -4.01 -9.91
N THR A 288 -14.72 -4.37 -9.81
CA THR A 288 -15.16 -5.67 -9.29
C THR A 288 -15.70 -6.62 -10.35
N GLU A 289 -16.51 -6.11 -11.28
CA GLU A 289 -17.18 -6.95 -12.26
C GLU A 289 -16.32 -7.23 -13.50
N GLU A 290 -15.64 -6.22 -14.03
CA GLU A 290 -14.83 -6.35 -15.22
C GLU A 290 -13.66 -7.32 -15.07
N PRO A 291 -12.91 -7.33 -13.96
CA PRO A 291 -11.82 -8.28 -13.77
C PRO A 291 -12.28 -9.64 -13.21
N ARG A 292 -13.57 -9.95 -13.18
CA ARG A 292 -14.12 -11.19 -12.59
C ARG A 292 -13.41 -12.46 -13.07
N PHE A 293 -13.06 -12.52 -14.35
CA PHE A 293 -12.34 -13.66 -14.91
C PHE A 293 -10.92 -13.76 -14.39
N ASN A 294 -10.24 -12.63 -14.28
CA ASN A 294 -8.91 -12.57 -13.70
C ASN A 294 -8.96 -12.97 -12.21
N PHE A 295 -10.00 -12.57 -11.48
CA PHE A 295 -10.24 -13.01 -10.09
C PHE A 295 -10.37 -14.53 -9.96
N ARG A 296 -11.22 -15.16 -10.80
CA ARG A 296 -11.41 -16.60 -10.77
C ARG A 296 -10.11 -17.34 -11.03
N THR A 297 -9.37 -16.90 -12.04
CA THR A 297 -8.06 -17.46 -12.38
C THR A 297 -7.09 -17.31 -11.21
N PHE A 298 -6.98 -16.10 -10.67
CA PHE A 298 -6.11 -15.83 -9.53
C PHE A 298 -6.45 -16.72 -8.35
N ALA A 299 -7.72 -16.77 -7.93
CA ALA A 299 -8.18 -17.58 -6.81
C ALA A 299 -7.92 -19.08 -7.04
N ARG A 300 -8.18 -19.58 -8.24
CA ARG A 300 -7.97 -20.97 -8.60
C ARG A 300 -6.49 -21.38 -8.51
N PHE A 301 -5.60 -20.61 -9.13
CA PHE A 301 -4.18 -20.92 -9.14
C PHE A 301 -3.48 -20.61 -7.79
N ALA A 302 -3.96 -19.61 -7.05
CA ALA A 302 -3.45 -19.33 -5.72
C ALA A 302 -3.82 -20.43 -4.70
N SER A 303 -4.99 -21.06 -4.86
CA SER A 303 -5.45 -22.15 -4.00
C SER A 303 -4.86 -23.52 -4.35
N ASP A 304 -4.51 -23.74 -5.61
CA ASP A 304 -3.96 -25.01 -6.10
C ASP A 304 -2.83 -24.74 -7.12
N LYS A 305 -1.61 -24.80 -6.65
CA LYS A 305 -0.39 -24.56 -7.44
C LYS A 305 -0.17 -25.56 -8.57
N GLY A 306 -0.84 -26.70 -8.54
CA GLY A 306 -0.79 -27.74 -9.57
C GLY A 306 -1.91 -27.63 -10.59
N ALA A 307 -2.79 -26.65 -10.47
CA ALA A 307 -3.87 -26.44 -11.42
C ALA A 307 -3.33 -26.11 -12.82
N ASP A 308 -3.84 -26.82 -13.82
CA ASP A 308 -3.43 -26.66 -15.23
C ASP A 308 -4.65 -26.51 -16.16
N GLU A 309 -5.77 -26.03 -15.63
CA GLU A 309 -6.95 -25.79 -16.42
C GLU A 309 -6.68 -24.74 -17.53
N SER A 310 -7.18 -25.04 -18.72
CA SER A 310 -7.18 -24.06 -19.81
C SER A 310 -8.13 -22.89 -19.52
N VAL A 311 -7.96 -21.79 -20.23
CA VAL A 311 -8.88 -20.63 -20.17
C VAL A 311 -10.32 -21.10 -20.39
N ASP A 312 -10.55 -21.96 -21.38
CA ASP A 312 -11.89 -22.47 -21.75
C ASP A 312 -12.51 -23.35 -20.64
N GLN A 313 -11.71 -23.97 -19.78
CA GLN A 313 -12.19 -24.75 -18.65
C GLN A 313 -12.56 -23.90 -17.44
N LEU A 314 -12.05 -22.69 -17.36
CA LEU A 314 -12.34 -21.74 -16.28
C LEU A 314 -13.60 -20.90 -16.57
N TYR A 315 -14.09 -20.89 -17.78
CA TYR A 315 -15.22 -20.12 -18.30
C TYR A 315 -16.32 -21.01 -18.87
#